data_503f2d28721bae7d195d73fd4077aa6f
#
_entry.id   503f2d28721bae7d195d73fd4077aa6f
#
_cell.length_a   1.000
_cell.length_b   1.000
_cell.length_c   1.000
_cell.angle_alpha   90.00
_cell.angle_beta   90.00
_cell.angle_gamma   90.00
#
_symmetry.space_group_name_H-M   'P 1'
#
loop_
_entity.id
_entity.type
_entity.pdbx_description
1 polymer ?
#
loop_
_entity_poly.entity_id
_entity_poly.type
_entity_poly.pdbx_seq_one_letter_code
_entity_poly.pdbx_strand_id
1 'polypeptide(L)'
;MIQRIQTIFLLFNFFYLLIIYIFFDIKFFAVTIFDHEILIEIYIISCLIITFISILLFKKRFAQLFSNKIQIFLHIIYFLIISIEFFVSGSLNFFTKLLIPIICLIFIFFANKFIKKDEDLIKSIDRIR
;
A
#
# COMPACT_ATOMS: atom_id res chain seq x y z
N MET A 1 18.79 11.70 -8.88
CA MET A 1 19.01 10.33 -8.39
C MET A 1 17.97 9.85 -7.36
N ILE A 2 17.51 10.69 -6.46
CA ILE A 2 16.56 10.31 -5.38
C ILE A 2 15.18 9.91 -5.91
N GLN A 3 14.70 10.50 -7.00
CA GLN A 3 13.43 10.13 -7.65
C GLN A 3 13.36 8.66 -8.09
N ARG A 4 14.49 8.01 -8.34
CA ARG A 4 14.53 6.58 -8.71
C ARG A 4 14.29 5.67 -7.50
N ILE A 5 14.77 6.08 -6.32
CA ILE A 5 14.65 5.26 -5.10
C ILE A 5 13.18 5.15 -4.66
N GLN A 6 12.44 6.25 -4.65
CA GLN A 6 11.01 6.23 -4.31
C GLN A 6 10.19 5.34 -5.25
N THR A 7 10.49 5.41 -6.57
CA THR A 7 9.82 4.59 -7.57
C THR A 7 10.12 3.10 -7.38
N ILE A 8 11.33 2.74 -6.95
CA ILE A 8 11.71 1.36 -6.66
C ILE A 8 10.85 0.79 -5.51
N PHE A 9 10.64 1.55 -4.42
CA PHE A 9 9.78 1.08 -3.32
C PHE A 9 8.32 0.91 -3.74
N LEU A 10 7.79 1.80 -4.58
CA LEU A 10 6.45 1.66 -5.14
C LEU A 10 6.34 0.47 -6.10
N LEU A 11 7.38 0.19 -6.88
CA LEU A 11 7.44 -1.00 -7.73
C LEU A 11 7.47 -2.28 -6.89
N PHE A 12 8.24 -2.34 -5.80
CA PHE A 12 8.21 -3.48 -4.89
C PHE A 12 6.82 -3.68 -4.28
N ASN A 13 6.13 -2.61 -3.87
CA ASN A 13 4.76 -2.69 -3.39
C ASN A 13 3.81 -3.22 -4.47
N PHE A 14 3.93 -2.74 -5.71
CA PHE A 14 3.12 -3.21 -6.83
C PHE A 14 3.34 -4.69 -7.12
N PHE A 15 4.59 -5.13 -7.25
CA PHE A 15 4.91 -6.54 -7.51
C PHE A 15 4.49 -7.44 -6.34
N TYR A 16 4.63 -7.01 -5.11
CA TYR A 16 4.18 -7.76 -3.94
C TYR A 16 2.67 -8.01 -3.99
N LEU A 17 1.85 -6.97 -4.23
CA LEU A 17 0.40 -7.11 -4.38
C LEU A 17 0.02 -7.97 -5.59
N LEU A 18 0.75 -7.85 -6.69
CA LEU A 18 0.51 -8.62 -7.91
C LEU A 18 0.84 -10.11 -7.69
N ILE A 19 1.91 -10.43 -6.98
CA ILE A 19 2.26 -11.80 -6.61
C ILE A 19 1.16 -12.41 -5.72
N ILE A 20 0.67 -11.66 -4.73
CA ILE A 20 -0.43 -12.13 -3.89
C ILE A 20 -1.67 -12.41 -4.75
N TYR A 21 -2.02 -11.51 -5.65
CA TYR A 21 -3.21 -11.65 -6.49
C TYR A 21 -3.15 -12.86 -7.45
N ILE A 22 -1.96 -13.15 -8.01
CA ILE A 22 -1.81 -14.24 -9.01
C ILE A 22 -1.56 -15.60 -8.37
N PHE A 23 -0.70 -15.67 -7.35
CA PHE A 23 -0.17 -16.94 -6.84
C PHE A 23 -0.90 -17.46 -5.60
N PHE A 24 -1.57 -16.59 -4.86
CA PHE A 24 -2.30 -17.01 -3.67
C PHE A 24 -3.79 -17.09 -3.97
N ASP A 25 -4.43 -18.17 -3.50
CA ASP A 25 -5.89 -18.26 -3.53
C ASP A 25 -6.46 -17.14 -2.64
N ILE A 26 -7.21 -16.25 -3.26
CA ILE A 26 -7.82 -15.09 -2.61
C ILE A 26 -8.72 -15.53 -1.45
N LYS A 27 -9.33 -16.71 -1.55
CA LYS A 27 -10.12 -17.32 -0.48
C LYS A 27 -9.37 -17.45 0.84
N PHE A 28 -8.06 -17.68 0.79
CA PHE A 28 -7.25 -17.80 2.00
C PHE A 28 -7.20 -16.49 2.81
N PHE A 29 -7.31 -15.36 2.15
CA PHE A 29 -7.29 -14.03 2.75
C PHE A 29 -8.70 -13.45 2.98
N ALA A 30 -9.76 -14.14 2.53
CA ALA A 30 -11.12 -13.69 2.68
C ALA A 30 -11.49 -13.54 4.16
N VAL A 31 -12.31 -12.53 4.45
CA VAL A 31 -12.82 -12.25 5.80
C VAL A 31 -14.06 -13.07 6.01
N THR A 32 -14.02 -13.99 6.98
CA THR A 32 -15.10 -14.98 7.21
C THR A 32 -16.39 -14.35 7.74
N ILE A 33 -16.31 -13.18 8.39
CA ILE A 33 -17.48 -12.50 8.98
C ILE A 33 -18.47 -12.04 7.91
N PHE A 34 -17.98 -11.70 6.71
CA PHE A 34 -18.83 -11.15 5.66
C PHE A 34 -19.13 -12.12 4.52
N ASP A 35 -18.65 -13.38 4.58
CA ASP A 35 -18.75 -14.40 3.52
C ASP A 35 -18.40 -13.92 2.10
N HIS A 36 -17.63 -12.83 1.98
CA HIS A 36 -17.37 -12.16 0.72
C HIS A 36 -15.89 -12.18 0.36
N GLU A 37 -15.52 -13.15 -0.44
CA GLU A 37 -14.25 -13.16 -1.18
C GLU A 37 -14.06 -11.87 -1.99
N ILE A 38 -15.16 -11.30 -2.45
CA ILE A 38 -15.22 -10.07 -3.25
C ILE A 38 -14.57 -8.86 -2.53
N LEU A 39 -14.68 -8.75 -1.21
CA LEU A 39 -14.12 -7.60 -0.49
C LEU A 39 -12.59 -7.53 -0.55
N ILE A 40 -11.92 -8.69 -0.45
CA ILE A 40 -10.47 -8.73 -0.56
C ILE A 40 -9.99 -8.53 -1.99
N GLU A 41 -10.73 -9.04 -2.98
CA GLU A 41 -10.43 -8.81 -4.39
C GLU A 41 -10.49 -7.31 -4.69
N ILE A 42 -11.57 -6.64 -4.31
CA ILE A 42 -11.73 -5.19 -4.50
C ILE A 42 -10.61 -4.43 -3.79
N TYR A 43 -10.25 -4.83 -2.57
CA TYR A 43 -9.15 -4.21 -1.82
C TYR A 43 -7.81 -4.34 -2.55
N ILE A 44 -7.42 -5.55 -2.99
CA ILE A 44 -6.15 -5.78 -3.68
C ILE A 44 -6.12 -5.04 -5.02
N ILE A 45 -7.19 -5.13 -5.82
CA ILE A 45 -7.29 -4.46 -7.12
C ILE A 45 -7.23 -2.93 -6.95
N SER A 46 -7.94 -2.37 -5.98
CA SER A 46 -7.89 -0.93 -5.70
C SER A 46 -6.50 -0.47 -5.30
N CYS A 47 -5.81 -1.24 -4.44
CA CYS A 47 -4.43 -0.95 -4.05
C CYS A 47 -3.45 -1.05 -5.24
N LEU A 48 -3.62 -2.02 -6.13
CA LEU A 48 -2.81 -2.16 -7.37
C LEU A 48 -2.99 -0.94 -8.27
N ILE A 49 -4.23 -0.52 -8.51
CA ILE A 49 -4.54 0.66 -9.34
C ILE A 49 -3.92 1.93 -8.74
N ILE A 50 -4.10 2.15 -7.44
CA ILE A 50 -3.56 3.34 -6.77
C ILE A 50 -2.03 3.33 -6.77
N THR A 51 -1.38 2.19 -6.56
CA THR A 51 0.08 2.08 -6.63
C THR A 51 0.57 2.38 -8.05
N PHE A 52 -0.10 1.86 -9.07
CA PHE A 52 0.24 2.12 -10.46
C PHE A 52 0.12 3.61 -10.81
N ILE A 53 -0.99 4.24 -10.40
CA ILE A 53 -1.17 5.70 -10.55
C ILE A 53 -0.07 6.47 -9.82
N SER A 54 0.28 6.07 -8.59
CA SER A 54 1.35 6.70 -7.82
C SER A 54 2.71 6.62 -8.53
N ILE A 55 3.01 5.50 -9.19
CA ILE A 55 4.22 5.34 -10.01
C ILE A 55 4.21 6.31 -11.20
N LEU A 56 3.09 6.45 -11.90
CA LEU A 56 2.96 7.37 -13.04
C LEU A 56 3.08 8.84 -12.63
N LEU A 57 2.68 9.18 -11.42
CA LEU A 57 2.72 10.53 -10.86
C LEU A 57 4.11 10.96 -10.35
N PHE A 58 5.20 10.26 -10.70
CA PHE A 58 6.55 10.52 -10.20
C PHE A 58 7.03 11.97 -10.40
N LYS A 59 6.52 12.69 -11.42
CA LYS A 59 6.82 14.12 -11.67
C LYS A 59 6.03 15.07 -10.78
N LYS A 60 4.84 14.65 -10.31
CA LYS A 60 3.92 15.46 -9.48
C LYS A 60 3.94 14.96 -8.04
N ARG A 61 4.96 15.33 -7.27
CA ARG A 61 5.21 14.85 -5.90
C ARG A 61 4.02 15.00 -4.96
N PHE A 62 3.34 16.15 -5.01
CA PHE A 62 2.15 16.36 -4.18
C PHE A 62 1.04 15.34 -4.48
N ALA A 63 0.75 15.11 -5.76
CA ALA A 63 -0.26 14.14 -6.18
C ALA A 63 0.16 12.70 -5.81
N GLN A 64 1.45 12.38 -5.93
CA GLN A 64 2.00 11.09 -5.52
C GLN A 64 1.87 10.86 -4.00
N LEU A 65 2.19 11.86 -3.17
CA LEU A 65 1.99 11.77 -1.72
C LEU A 65 0.52 11.64 -1.35
N PHE A 66 -0.37 12.32 -2.07
CA PHE A 66 -1.81 12.21 -1.86
C PHE A 66 -2.32 10.81 -2.20
N SER A 67 -1.92 10.25 -3.34
CA SER A 67 -2.24 8.87 -3.74
C SER A 67 -1.77 7.85 -2.69
N ASN A 68 -0.53 8.00 -2.21
CA ASN A 68 0.02 7.13 -1.17
C ASN A 68 -0.74 7.26 0.16
N LYS A 69 -1.25 8.45 0.53
CA LYS A 69 -2.09 8.62 1.73
C LYS A 69 -3.42 7.87 1.61
N ILE A 70 -4.06 7.91 0.44
CA ILE A 70 -5.27 7.14 0.18
C ILE A 70 -4.98 5.64 0.37
N GLN A 71 -3.87 5.16 -0.14
CA GLN A 71 -3.48 3.76 -0.01
C GLN A 71 -3.22 3.36 1.45
N ILE A 72 -2.53 4.21 2.23
CA ILE A 72 -2.36 3.99 3.67
C ILE A 72 -3.70 3.86 4.37
N PHE A 73 -4.66 4.72 4.04
CA PHE A 73 -6.02 4.68 4.61
C PHE A 73 -6.73 3.35 4.30
N LEU A 74 -6.63 2.85 3.07
CA LEU A 74 -7.17 1.55 2.69
C LEU A 74 -6.53 0.40 3.48
N HIS A 75 -5.22 0.43 3.67
CA HIS A 75 -4.53 -0.58 4.48
C HIS A 75 -4.95 -0.55 5.95
N ILE A 76 -5.19 0.64 6.52
CA ILE A 76 -5.70 0.79 7.89
C ILE A 76 -7.12 0.22 8.01
N ILE A 77 -8.01 0.52 7.06
CA ILE A 77 -9.37 -0.04 7.05
C ILE A 77 -9.32 -1.56 7.00
N TYR A 78 -8.52 -2.13 6.10
CA TYR A 78 -8.37 -3.58 5.97
C TYR A 78 -7.79 -4.20 7.26
N PHE A 79 -6.82 -3.56 7.88
CA PHE A 79 -6.27 -3.97 9.17
C PHE A 79 -7.35 -4.02 10.27
N LEU A 80 -8.21 -3.00 10.35
CA LEU A 80 -9.31 -2.95 11.32
C LEU A 80 -10.32 -4.08 11.09
N ILE A 81 -10.68 -4.36 9.83
CA ILE A 81 -11.60 -5.44 9.47
C ILE A 81 -11.05 -6.80 9.92
N ILE A 82 -9.77 -7.08 9.65
CA ILE A 82 -9.11 -8.32 10.08
C ILE A 82 -9.06 -8.42 11.61
N SER A 83 -8.82 -7.31 12.30
CA SER A 83 -8.77 -7.28 13.76
C SER A 83 -10.14 -7.62 14.37
N ILE A 84 -11.23 -7.09 13.81
CA ILE A 84 -12.60 -7.43 14.23
C ILE A 84 -12.88 -8.91 13.97
N GLU A 85 -12.49 -9.43 12.81
CA GLU A 85 -12.63 -10.85 12.49
C GLU A 85 -11.95 -11.75 13.54
N PHE A 86 -10.74 -11.40 13.95
CA PHE A 86 -10.00 -12.15 14.97
C PHE A 86 -10.73 -12.20 16.30
N PHE A 87 -11.29 -11.07 16.75
CA PHE A 87 -12.05 -11.03 18.01
C PHE A 87 -13.37 -11.80 17.97
N VAL A 88 -14.01 -11.88 16.80
CA VAL A 88 -15.32 -12.54 16.65
C VAL A 88 -15.19 -14.03 16.37
N SER A 89 -14.28 -14.42 15.47
CA SER A 89 -14.18 -15.81 14.97
C SER A 89 -12.98 -16.59 15.48
N GLY A 90 -11.98 -15.92 16.11
CA GLY A 90 -10.75 -16.57 16.57
C GLY A 90 -9.93 -17.18 15.43
N SER A 91 -9.99 -16.61 14.22
CA SER A 91 -9.42 -17.22 13.01
C SER A 91 -7.93 -17.48 13.16
N LEU A 92 -7.49 -18.73 12.92
CA LEU A 92 -6.09 -19.15 12.97
C LEU A 92 -5.20 -18.43 11.91
N ASN A 93 -5.82 -17.95 10.84
CA ASN A 93 -5.12 -17.31 9.72
C ASN A 93 -4.93 -15.79 9.89
N PHE A 94 -5.21 -15.24 11.07
CA PHE A 94 -5.07 -13.83 11.38
C PHE A 94 -3.70 -13.26 11.01
N PHE A 95 -2.63 -13.92 11.46
CA PHE A 95 -1.26 -13.45 11.21
C PHE A 95 -0.89 -13.41 9.73
N THR A 96 -1.34 -14.38 8.95
CA THR A 96 -1.05 -14.42 7.51
C THR A 96 -1.80 -13.32 6.75
N LYS A 97 -3.07 -13.07 7.10
CA LYS A 97 -3.85 -11.97 6.53
C LYS A 97 -3.23 -10.61 6.85
N LEU A 98 -2.65 -10.46 8.02
CA LEU A 98 -2.06 -9.23 8.52
C LEU A 98 -0.72 -8.87 7.83
N LEU A 99 -0.03 -9.86 7.24
CA LEU A 99 1.21 -9.62 6.50
C LEU A 99 0.99 -8.70 5.28
N ILE A 100 -0.17 -8.78 4.62
CA ILE A 100 -0.45 -7.96 3.42
C ILE A 100 -0.37 -6.46 3.76
N PRO A 101 -1.19 -5.91 4.67
CA PRO A 101 -1.16 -4.49 4.94
C PRO A 101 0.15 -4.04 5.57
N ILE A 102 0.78 -4.85 6.42
CA ILE A 102 2.03 -4.48 7.09
C ILE A 102 3.16 -4.28 6.09
N ILE A 103 3.39 -5.22 5.19
CA ILE A 103 4.47 -5.14 4.20
C ILE A 103 4.23 -3.96 3.24
N CYS A 104 2.98 -3.78 2.79
CA CYS A 104 2.61 -2.63 1.95
C CYS A 104 2.85 -1.29 2.66
N LEU A 105 2.48 -1.17 3.93
CA LEU A 105 2.71 0.04 4.73
C LEU A 105 4.20 0.36 4.86
N ILE A 106 5.06 -0.64 5.04
CA ILE A 106 6.51 -0.46 5.09
C ILE A 106 7.03 0.12 3.77
N PHE A 107 6.64 -0.44 2.62
CA PHE A 107 7.08 0.06 1.32
C PHE A 107 6.59 1.48 1.06
N ILE A 108 5.33 1.80 1.37
CA ILE A 108 4.76 3.13 1.19
C ILE A 108 5.43 4.13 2.14
N PHE A 109 5.73 3.74 3.38
CA PHE A 109 6.44 4.59 4.33
C PHE A 109 7.81 5.00 3.80
N PHE A 110 8.61 4.06 3.30
CA PHE A 110 9.90 4.36 2.70
C PHE A 110 9.75 5.22 1.44
N ALA A 111 8.81 4.91 0.57
CA ALA A 111 8.54 5.73 -0.61
C ALA A 111 8.23 7.19 -0.21
N ASN A 112 7.33 7.41 0.74
CA ASN A 112 6.95 8.74 1.22
C ASN A 112 8.13 9.49 1.87
N LYS A 113 8.99 8.79 2.61
CA LYS A 113 10.20 9.36 3.20
C LYS A 113 11.13 9.92 2.13
N PHE A 114 11.35 9.17 1.05
CA PHE A 114 12.21 9.61 -0.05
C PHE A 114 11.58 10.71 -0.89
N ILE A 115 10.24 10.70 -1.09
CA ILE A 115 9.52 11.79 -1.77
C ILE A 115 9.71 13.11 -1.02
N LYS A 116 9.51 13.10 0.31
CA LYS A 116 9.68 14.30 1.15
C LYS A 116 11.12 14.81 1.14
N LYS A 117 12.10 13.91 1.25
CA LYS A 117 13.52 14.27 1.17
C LYS A 117 13.88 14.95 -0.14
N ASP A 118 13.32 14.47 -1.25
CA ASP A 118 13.53 15.08 -2.57
C ASP A 118 12.85 16.46 -2.68
N GLU A 119 11.69 16.63 -2.07
CA GLU A 119 11.01 17.94 -2.00
C GLU A 119 11.80 18.95 -1.18
N ASP A 120 12.36 18.55 -0.03
CA ASP A 120 13.15 19.41 0.84
C ASP A 120 14.46 19.86 0.16
N LEU A 121 15.10 18.97 -0.61
CA LEU A 121 16.29 19.31 -1.38
C LEU A 121 15.99 20.40 -2.44
N ILE A 122 14.87 20.32 -3.13
CA ILE A 122 14.49 21.35 -4.12
C ILE A 122 14.21 22.68 -3.44
N LYS A 123 13.43 22.67 -2.34
CA LYS A 123 13.17 23.90 -1.57
C LYS A 123 14.44 24.55 -1.06
N SER A 124 15.47 23.77 -0.71
CA SER A 124 16.76 24.32 -0.26
C SER A 124 17.51 25.00 -1.39
N ILE A 125 17.47 24.48 -2.62
CA ILE A 125 18.11 25.07 -3.80
C ILE A 125 17.40 26.37 -4.19
N ASP A 126 16.07 26.40 -4.16
CA ASP A 126 15.28 27.59 -4.50
C ASP A 126 15.48 28.75 -3.49
N ARG A 127 15.89 28.46 -2.25
CA ARG A 127 16.23 29.49 -1.26
C ARG A 127 17.59 30.14 -1.46
N ILE A 128 18.48 29.51 -2.22
CA ILE A 128 19.85 30.02 -2.49
C ILE A 128 19.88 30.92 -3.73
N ARG A 129 18.81 30.93 -4.52
CA ARG A 129 18.63 31.83 -5.67
C ARG A 129 17.86 33.07 -5.27
#